data_594800dda2feaac094bcd02b0e571515
#
_entry.id   594800dda2feaac094bcd02b0e571515
#
_cell.length_a   1.000
_cell.length_b   1.000
_cell.length_c   1.000
_cell.angle_alpha   90.00
_cell.angle_beta   90.00
_cell.angle_gamma   90.00
#
_symmetry.space_group_name_H-M   'P 1'
#
loop_
_entity.id
_entity.type
_entity.pdbx_description
1 polymer ?
#
loop_
_entity_poly.entity_id
_entity_poly.type
_entity_poly.pdbx_seq_one_letter_code
_entity_poly.pdbx_strand_id
1 'polypeptide(L)'
;MIGYIVKNIKKSRGALLVCSLLSGCSSDEGNAVKTLLPGGLTINDKAIYLRGEMNDYEASETYRLRKDGHGYCTLATLRSDWAPYKFKFADENWSKGTNFGFLTPPGVLRDGARSLELNPNSKFEEISYYPKKDGVYRFCLIPKNDRYYVTVTKSSKKELPSMAQLIDMSRSDFE
;
A
#
# COMPACT_ATOMS: atom_id res chain seq x y z
N MET A 1 -5.25 69.27 29.35
CA MET A 1 -5.23 69.06 30.82
C MET A 1 -4.74 67.69 31.08
N ILE A 2 -3.46 67.52 31.33
CA ILE A 2 -2.76 67.42 32.60
C ILE A 2 -3.22 66.17 33.37
N GLY A 3 -2.23 65.32 33.61
CA GLY A 3 -2.22 64.44 34.73
C GLY A 3 -1.31 63.22 34.55
N TYR A 4 0.03 63.42 34.70
CA TYR A 4 1.06 62.37 34.99
C TYR A 4 0.88 61.89 36.42
N ILE A 5 1.00 60.61 36.70
CA ILE A 5 1.58 60.10 37.93
C ILE A 5 2.38 58.81 37.67
N VAL A 6 3.67 58.93 37.90
CA VAL A 6 4.67 57.87 38.06
C VAL A 6 4.75 57.48 39.54
N LYS A 7 4.87 56.20 39.88
CA LYS A 7 5.51 55.64 41.10
C LYS A 7 5.26 54.12 41.13
N ASN A 8 6.07 53.23 41.53
CA ASN A 8 7.44 53.15 42.01
C ASN A 8 7.81 51.67 42.08
N ILE A 9 9.06 51.40 41.81
CA ILE A 9 9.74 50.11 41.89
C ILE A 9 9.72 49.58 43.34
N LYS A 10 9.43 48.26 43.51
CA LYS A 10 10.03 47.51 44.64
C LYS A 10 10.55 46.15 44.17
N LYS A 11 11.87 46.02 44.23
CA LYS A 11 12.61 44.74 44.21
C LYS A 11 12.21 43.92 45.44
N SER A 12 11.90 42.65 45.23
CA SER A 12 11.98 41.66 46.28
C SER A 12 12.73 40.43 45.76
N ARG A 13 13.77 40.09 46.52
CA ARG A 13 14.69 38.95 46.30
C ARG A 13 14.05 37.68 46.83
N GLY A 14 14.35 36.58 46.12
CA GLY A 14 14.66 35.29 46.76
C GLY A 14 13.51 34.35 46.95
N ALA A 15 13.50 33.27 46.13
CA ALA A 15 13.39 31.89 46.61
C ALA A 15 13.70 30.94 45.46
N LEU A 16 14.84 30.25 45.55
CA LEU A 16 15.08 29.03 44.76
C LEU A 16 14.08 27.98 45.18
N LEU A 17 13.24 27.53 44.24
CA LEU A 17 12.50 26.29 44.38
C LEU A 17 13.06 25.32 43.36
N VAL A 18 13.81 24.35 43.87
CA VAL A 18 14.24 23.14 43.15
C VAL A 18 13.00 22.28 42.94
N CYS A 19 12.46 22.29 41.73
CA CYS A 19 11.45 21.31 41.34
C CYS A 19 12.14 20.13 40.68
N SER A 20 12.12 19.03 41.37
CA SER A 20 12.50 17.68 40.98
C SER A 20 11.83 17.26 39.67
N LEU A 21 12.63 16.92 38.69
CA LEU A 21 12.20 16.30 37.45
C LEU A 21 11.75 14.87 37.74
N LEU A 22 10.44 14.67 37.84
CA LEU A 22 9.83 13.36 37.70
C LEU A 22 9.68 13.10 36.19
N SER A 23 10.62 12.35 35.65
CA SER A 23 10.53 11.76 34.32
C SER A 23 9.39 10.75 34.33
N GLY A 24 8.20 11.18 33.96
CA GLY A 24 7.12 10.28 33.60
C GLY A 24 7.40 9.70 32.22
N CYS A 25 7.89 8.46 32.15
CA CYS A 25 7.76 7.66 30.93
C CYS A 25 6.27 7.37 30.74
N SER A 26 5.57 8.17 29.96
CA SER A 26 4.35 7.74 29.30
C SER A 26 4.81 6.84 28.15
N SER A 27 4.57 5.53 28.32
CA SER A 27 4.53 4.59 27.22
C SER A 27 3.35 4.98 26.35
N ASP A 28 3.61 5.82 25.34
CA ASP A 28 2.74 5.94 24.19
C ASP A 28 2.72 4.55 23.55
N GLU A 29 1.63 3.81 23.77
CA GLU A 29 1.29 2.70 22.91
C GLU A 29 1.17 3.28 21.50
N GLY A 30 2.23 3.08 20.74
CA GLY A 30 2.38 3.61 19.40
C GLY A 30 1.26 3.11 18.52
N ASN A 31 0.32 3.99 18.23
CA ASN A 31 -0.34 3.99 16.94
C ASN A 31 0.80 4.15 15.92
N ALA A 32 1.32 3.02 15.44
CA ALA A 32 2.19 3.01 14.28
C ALA A 32 1.38 3.66 13.16
N VAL A 33 1.61 4.94 12.93
CA VAL A 33 1.14 5.64 11.75
C VAL A 33 1.78 4.89 10.60
N LYS A 34 1.03 3.96 10.02
CA LYS A 34 1.42 3.21 8.82
C LYS A 34 1.64 4.26 7.74
N THR A 35 2.89 4.72 7.60
CA THR A 35 3.27 5.70 6.58
C THR A 35 3.03 5.05 5.23
N LEU A 36 1.87 5.36 4.63
CA LEU A 36 1.52 4.87 3.32
C LEU A 36 2.47 5.55 2.32
N LEU A 37 3.34 4.77 1.69
CA LEU A 37 4.19 5.28 0.62
C LEU A 37 3.33 6.00 -0.42
N PRO A 38 3.76 7.19 -0.91
CA PRO A 38 2.96 7.99 -1.83
C PRO A 38 2.67 7.24 -3.14
N GLY A 39 1.49 7.45 -3.70
CA GLY A 39 1.07 6.90 -5.00
C GLY A 39 0.40 5.53 -4.97
N GLY A 40 0.12 4.96 -3.79
CA GLY A 40 -0.66 3.73 -3.66
C GLY A 40 -2.14 3.93 -4.03
N LEU A 41 -2.75 2.94 -4.71
CA LEU A 41 -4.18 2.97 -5.01
C LEU A 41 -4.99 2.90 -3.72
N THR A 42 -5.92 3.84 -3.61
CA THR A 42 -6.93 3.87 -2.55
C THR A 42 -8.31 3.99 -3.19
N ILE A 43 -9.24 3.14 -2.79
CA ILE A 43 -10.64 3.17 -3.23
C ILE A 43 -11.49 3.13 -1.97
N ASN A 44 -12.41 4.09 -1.79
CA ASN A 44 -13.22 4.24 -0.58
C ASN A 44 -12.36 4.24 0.70
N ASP A 45 -11.25 5.01 0.67
CA ASP A 45 -10.27 5.14 1.75
C ASP A 45 -9.55 3.83 2.16
N LYS A 46 -9.61 2.81 1.31
CA LYS A 46 -8.98 1.51 1.52
C LYS A 46 -7.86 1.27 0.52
N ALA A 47 -6.68 0.91 1.02
CA ALA A 47 -5.55 0.54 0.19
C ALA A 47 -5.84 -0.79 -0.54
N ILE A 48 -5.43 -0.90 -1.80
CA ILE A 48 -5.67 -2.07 -2.63
C ILE A 48 -4.36 -2.81 -2.87
N TYR A 49 -4.43 -4.12 -2.71
CA TYR A 49 -3.29 -5.05 -2.80
C TYR A 49 -3.55 -6.14 -3.83
N LEU A 50 -2.50 -6.69 -4.40
CA LEU A 50 -2.54 -7.99 -5.04
C LEU A 50 -2.58 -9.06 -3.94
N ARG A 51 -3.57 -9.92 -3.97
CA ARG A 51 -3.78 -11.00 -3.00
C ARG A 51 -4.01 -12.30 -3.74
N GLY A 52 -3.21 -13.32 -3.48
CA GLY A 52 -3.30 -14.59 -4.19
C GLY A 52 -2.32 -15.63 -3.68
N GLU A 53 -2.27 -16.78 -4.37
CA GLU A 53 -1.42 -17.91 -3.98
C GLU A 53 0.07 -17.56 -3.95
N MET A 54 0.52 -16.53 -4.70
CA MET A 54 1.90 -16.09 -4.70
C MET A 54 2.35 -15.37 -3.43
N ASN A 55 1.43 -15.00 -2.54
CA ASN A 55 1.70 -14.28 -1.30
C ASN A 55 0.75 -14.68 -0.16
N ASP A 56 0.26 -15.92 -0.19
CA ASP A 56 -0.66 -16.48 0.82
C ASP A 56 -1.88 -15.59 1.11
N TYR A 57 -2.32 -14.84 0.10
CA TYR A 57 -3.42 -13.87 0.18
C TYR A 57 -3.20 -12.73 1.18
N GLU A 58 -1.98 -12.44 1.57
CA GLU A 58 -1.68 -11.37 2.52
C GLU A 58 -1.84 -9.97 1.89
N ALA A 59 -2.37 -9.03 2.69
CA ALA A 59 -2.40 -7.61 2.37
C ALA A 59 -1.11 -6.95 2.85
N SER A 60 0.00 -7.20 2.17
CA SER A 60 1.29 -6.63 2.54
C SER A 60 1.65 -5.43 1.66
N GLU A 61 2.44 -4.49 2.21
CA GLU A 61 2.83 -3.27 1.53
C GLU A 61 3.67 -3.54 0.26
N THR A 62 4.40 -4.66 0.21
CA THR A 62 5.14 -5.15 -0.97
C THR A 62 4.22 -5.36 -2.16
N TYR A 63 2.99 -5.81 -1.92
CA TYR A 63 1.99 -6.12 -2.95
C TYR A 63 0.92 -5.04 -3.10
N ARG A 64 1.11 -3.88 -2.49
CA ARG A 64 0.22 -2.74 -2.66
C ARG A 64 0.28 -2.25 -4.10
N LEU A 65 -0.88 -1.98 -4.69
CA LEU A 65 -0.96 -1.40 -6.03
C LEU A 65 -0.51 0.06 -6.01
N ARG A 66 0.45 0.43 -6.87
CA ARG A 66 0.98 1.79 -7.01
C ARG A 66 0.77 2.30 -8.42
N LYS A 67 0.67 3.62 -8.56
CA LYS A 67 0.50 4.26 -9.86
C LYS A 67 1.62 3.87 -10.82
N ASP A 68 1.26 3.37 -12.00
CA ASP A 68 2.19 2.98 -13.06
C ASP A 68 1.50 3.18 -14.44
N GLY A 69 1.91 4.21 -15.15
CA GLY A 69 1.29 4.59 -16.41
C GLY A 69 -0.21 4.86 -16.29
N HIS A 70 -1.02 4.13 -17.05
CA HIS A 70 -2.48 4.27 -17.08
C HIS A 70 -3.21 3.45 -16.01
N GLY A 71 -2.48 2.69 -15.18
CA GLY A 71 -3.05 1.81 -14.19
C GLY A 71 -2.38 1.92 -12.83
N TYR A 72 -2.65 0.93 -12.00
CA TYR A 72 -2.03 0.72 -10.71
C TYR A 72 -1.50 -0.70 -10.66
N CYS A 73 -0.22 -0.86 -10.44
CA CYS A 73 0.47 -2.13 -10.61
C CYS A 73 1.29 -2.51 -9.37
N THR A 74 1.60 -3.79 -9.30
CA THR A 74 2.60 -4.36 -8.40
C THR A 74 3.31 -5.53 -9.09
N LEU A 75 4.40 -6.00 -8.52
CA LEU A 75 5.19 -7.09 -9.05
C LEU A 75 5.07 -8.33 -8.16
N ALA A 76 5.08 -9.51 -8.78
CA ALA A 76 5.18 -10.78 -8.07
C ALA A 76 6.07 -11.75 -8.85
N THR A 77 6.83 -12.57 -8.14
CA THR A 77 7.62 -13.66 -8.72
C THR A 77 6.74 -14.89 -8.88
N LEU A 78 6.71 -15.46 -10.07
CA LEU A 78 5.94 -16.66 -10.39
C LEU A 78 6.84 -17.75 -10.96
N ARG A 79 6.48 -18.99 -10.69
CA ARG A 79 7.05 -20.21 -11.30
C ARG A 79 6.03 -20.80 -12.25
N SER A 80 6.46 -21.21 -13.42
CA SER A 80 5.58 -21.78 -14.44
C SER A 80 5.07 -23.18 -14.09
N ASP A 81 5.83 -23.94 -13.29
CA ASP A 81 5.47 -25.28 -12.82
C ASP A 81 4.43 -25.29 -11.68
N TRP A 82 4.11 -24.13 -11.11
CA TRP A 82 3.08 -23.97 -10.06
C TRP A 82 1.75 -23.43 -10.60
N ALA A 83 1.67 -23.18 -11.91
CA ALA A 83 0.45 -22.67 -12.54
C ALA A 83 -0.74 -23.65 -12.41
N PRO A 84 -1.98 -23.14 -12.30
CA PRO A 84 -2.38 -21.73 -12.30
C PRO A 84 -2.16 -21.04 -10.96
N TYR A 85 -1.92 -19.71 -10.99
CA TYR A 85 -1.99 -18.87 -9.80
C TYR A 85 -3.36 -18.21 -9.70
N LYS A 86 -4.05 -18.44 -8.59
CA LYS A 86 -5.29 -17.75 -8.29
C LYS A 86 -5.01 -16.45 -7.56
N PHE A 87 -5.69 -15.38 -7.93
CA PHE A 87 -5.52 -14.08 -7.32
C PHE A 87 -6.73 -13.17 -7.48
N LYS A 88 -6.74 -12.10 -6.69
CA LYS A 88 -7.66 -10.96 -6.77
C LYS A 88 -6.90 -9.67 -6.45
N PHE A 89 -7.52 -8.53 -6.73
CA PHE A 89 -7.11 -7.27 -6.09
C PHE A 89 -8.14 -6.97 -5.01
N ALA A 90 -7.67 -6.72 -3.80
CA ALA A 90 -8.59 -6.42 -2.70
C ALA A 90 -7.94 -5.54 -1.64
N ASP A 91 -8.78 -4.91 -0.83
CA ASP A 91 -8.37 -4.30 0.42
C ASP A 91 -8.05 -5.38 1.49
N GLU A 92 -7.59 -4.95 2.65
CA GLU A 92 -7.23 -5.83 3.76
C GLU A 92 -8.40 -6.71 4.23
N ASN A 93 -9.64 -6.19 4.15
CA ASN A 93 -10.83 -6.82 4.71
C ASN A 93 -11.76 -7.47 3.68
N TRP A 94 -11.36 -7.57 2.41
CA TRP A 94 -12.19 -8.10 1.32
C TRP A 94 -13.54 -7.38 1.17
N SER A 95 -13.53 -6.07 1.36
CA SER A 95 -14.75 -5.28 1.47
C SER A 95 -15.49 -5.18 0.13
N LYS A 96 -16.80 -5.00 0.22
CA LYS A 96 -17.63 -4.71 -0.95
C LYS A 96 -17.16 -3.42 -1.64
N GLY A 97 -17.05 -3.42 -2.97
CA GLY A 97 -16.55 -2.29 -3.77
C GLY A 97 -15.04 -2.25 -3.94
N THR A 98 -14.30 -3.06 -3.18
CA THR A 98 -12.84 -3.14 -3.20
C THR A 98 -12.30 -4.57 -3.28
N ASN A 99 -13.14 -5.52 -3.66
CA ASN A 99 -12.80 -6.93 -3.82
C ASN A 99 -13.01 -7.33 -5.30
N PHE A 100 -11.94 -7.22 -6.09
CA PHE A 100 -11.97 -7.34 -7.55
C PHE A 100 -11.66 -8.76 -8.00
N GLY A 101 -12.66 -9.48 -8.46
CA GLY A 101 -12.51 -10.76 -9.14
C GLY A 101 -12.97 -10.68 -10.60
N PHE A 102 -12.99 -11.79 -11.33
CA PHE A 102 -13.47 -11.78 -12.72
C PHE A 102 -14.97 -11.44 -12.78
N LEU A 103 -15.36 -10.68 -13.81
CA LEU A 103 -16.77 -10.39 -14.08
C LEU A 103 -17.45 -11.54 -14.83
N THR A 104 -16.76 -12.12 -15.81
CA THR A 104 -17.30 -13.17 -16.68
C THR A 104 -16.46 -14.44 -16.61
N PRO A 105 -17.06 -15.62 -16.34
CA PRO A 105 -16.36 -16.89 -16.37
C PRO A 105 -15.69 -17.17 -17.72
N PRO A 106 -14.57 -17.90 -17.74
CA PRO A 106 -13.96 -18.64 -16.63
C PRO A 106 -12.93 -17.84 -15.82
N GLY A 107 -12.73 -16.54 -16.06
CA GLY A 107 -11.77 -15.74 -15.31
C GLY A 107 -10.30 -16.14 -15.50
N VAL A 108 -9.92 -16.57 -16.70
CA VAL A 108 -8.58 -17.08 -17.03
C VAL A 108 -7.76 -16.06 -17.81
N LEU A 109 -6.55 -15.81 -17.36
CA LEU A 109 -5.53 -15.04 -18.07
C LEU A 109 -4.31 -15.91 -18.42
N ARG A 110 -3.71 -15.64 -19.57
CA ARG A 110 -2.47 -16.26 -20.05
C ARG A 110 -1.52 -15.20 -20.57
N ASP A 111 -0.22 -15.53 -20.67
CA ASP A 111 0.77 -14.63 -21.27
C ASP A 111 0.31 -14.17 -22.67
N GLY A 112 0.32 -12.82 -22.86
CA GLY A 112 -0.14 -12.19 -24.10
C GLY A 112 -1.67 -12.09 -24.25
N ALA A 113 -2.43 -12.50 -23.25
CA ALA A 113 -3.89 -12.30 -23.25
C ALA A 113 -4.25 -10.81 -23.18
N ARG A 114 -5.42 -10.48 -23.73
CA ARG A 114 -6.03 -9.17 -23.53
C ARG A 114 -6.46 -9.00 -22.07
N SER A 115 -6.75 -7.76 -21.67
CA SER A 115 -7.28 -7.47 -20.34
C SER A 115 -8.59 -8.22 -20.08
N LEU A 116 -8.80 -8.61 -18.83
CA LEU A 116 -10.05 -9.18 -18.33
C LEU A 116 -10.81 -8.11 -17.53
N GLU A 117 -12.11 -8.00 -17.73
CA GLU A 117 -12.97 -7.10 -16.96
C GLU A 117 -13.24 -7.66 -15.56
N LEU A 118 -13.27 -6.77 -14.57
CA LEU A 118 -13.38 -7.12 -13.15
C LEU A 118 -14.69 -6.65 -12.53
N ASN A 119 -15.18 -7.46 -11.58
CA ASN A 119 -16.26 -7.11 -10.67
C ASN A 119 -15.68 -6.64 -9.33
N PRO A 120 -15.89 -5.38 -8.90
CA PRO A 120 -15.39 -4.88 -7.62
C PRO A 120 -16.14 -5.42 -6.40
N ASN A 121 -17.23 -6.14 -6.62
CA ASN A 121 -18.06 -6.76 -5.58
C ASN A 121 -17.95 -8.29 -5.59
N SER A 122 -16.87 -8.83 -6.12
CA SER A 122 -16.63 -10.27 -6.19
C SER A 122 -16.55 -10.88 -4.78
N LYS A 123 -17.05 -12.12 -4.65
CA LYS A 123 -16.92 -12.91 -3.40
C LYS A 123 -15.91 -14.04 -3.59
N PHE A 124 -16.13 -14.89 -4.58
CA PHE A 124 -15.36 -16.12 -4.82
C PHE A 124 -14.70 -16.18 -6.21
N GLU A 125 -14.94 -15.16 -7.05
CA GLU A 125 -14.50 -15.10 -8.45
C GLU A 125 -13.01 -14.75 -8.54
N GLU A 126 -12.14 -15.74 -8.32
CA GLU A 126 -10.68 -15.58 -8.42
C GLU A 126 -10.21 -15.70 -9.88
N ILE A 127 -9.29 -14.82 -10.26
CA ILE A 127 -8.66 -14.85 -11.57
C ILE A 127 -7.58 -15.92 -11.54
N SER A 128 -7.55 -16.79 -12.55
CA SER A 128 -6.49 -17.79 -12.72
C SER A 128 -5.49 -17.33 -13.79
N TYR A 129 -4.21 -17.25 -13.43
CA TYR A 129 -3.14 -16.86 -14.35
C TYR A 129 -2.17 -18.02 -14.61
N TYR A 130 -1.79 -18.19 -15.88
CA TYR A 130 -0.88 -19.25 -16.33
C TYR A 130 0.39 -18.62 -16.91
N PRO A 131 1.47 -18.45 -16.13
CA PRO A 131 2.76 -17.99 -16.64
C PRO A 131 3.40 -19.06 -17.54
N LYS A 132 3.96 -18.64 -18.67
CA LYS A 132 4.69 -19.55 -19.57
C LYS A 132 6.10 -19.88 -19.11
N LYS A 133 6.73 -19.02 -18.31
CA LYS A 133 8.11 -19.13 -17.84
C LYS A 133 8.21 -18.53 -16.44
N ASP A 134 9.17 -19.02 -15.68
CA ASP A 134 9.53 -18.42 -14.40
C ASP A 134 9.97 -16.97 -14.57
N GLY A 135 9.69 -16.15 -13.58
CA GLY A 135 10.13 -14.75 -13.57
C GLY A 135 9.24 -13.82 -12.77
N VAL A 136 9.52 -12.54 -12.91
CA VAL A 136 8.72 -11.49 -12.29
C VAL A 136 7.64 -11.03 -13.27
N TYR A 137 6.45 -10.90 -12.75
CA TYR A 137 5.27 -10.50 -13.49
C TYR A 137 4.67 -9.24 -12.87
N ARG A 138 4.21 -8.35 -13.74
CA ARG A 138 3.52 -7.12 -13.38
C ARG A 138 2.02 -7.37 -13.45
N PHE A 139 1.34 -7.17 -12.35
CA PHE A 139 -0.10 -7.25 -12.17
C PHE A 139 -0.68 -5.85 -12.10
N CYS A 140 -1.55 -5.47 -13.02
CA CYS A 140 -2.11 -4.13 -13.09
C CYS A 140 -3.63 -4.14 -13.02
N LEU A 141 -4.18 -3.30 -12.14
CA LEU A 141 -5.57 -2.88 -12.12
C LEU A 141 -5.70 -1.59 -12.94
N ILE A 142 -6.55 -1.60 -13.95
CA ILE A 142 -6.72 -0.49 -14.89
C ILE A 142 -8.14 0.04 -14.80
N PRO A 143 -8.38 1.20 -14.17
CA PRO A 143 -9.66 1.89 -14.24
C PRO A 143 -9.88 2.48 -15.63
N LYS A 144 -11.04 2.24 -16.23
CA LYS A 144 -11.40 2.81 -17.53
C LYS A 144 -12.92 2.89 -17.67
N ASN A 145 -13.47 4.10 -17.90
CA ASN A 145 -14.91 4.32 -18.11
C ASN A 145 -15.78 3.65 -17.05
N ASP A 146 -15.54 3.93 -15.78
CA ASP A 146 -16.22 3.38 -14.60
C ASP A 146 -16.18 1.85 -14.47
N ARG A 147 -15.28 1.22 -15.20
CA ARG A 147 -15.00 -0.22 -15.14
C ARG A 147 -13.56 -0.48 -14.75
N TYR A 148 -13.30 -1.68 -14.33
CA TYR A 148 -11.98 -2.13 -13.92
C TYR A 148 -11.51 -3.31 -14.75
N TYR A 149 -10.26 -3.29 -15.13
CA TYR A 149 -9.64 -4.35 -15.93
C TYR A 149 -8.35 -4.82 -15.27
N VAL A 150 -7.99 -6.06 -15.48
CA VAL A 150 -6.70 -6.61 -15.10
C VAL A 150 -5.87 -6.95 -16.33
N THR A 151 -4.58 -6.67 -16.23
CA THR A 151 -3.55 -7.22 -17.13
C THR A 151 -2.44 -7.84 -16.31
N VAL A 152 -1.86 -8.93 -16.83
CA VAL A 152 -0.66 -9.54 -16.27
C VAL A 152 0.35 -9.65 -17.40
N THR A 153 1.54 -9.09 -17.19
CA THR A 153 2.62 -9.11 -18.19
C THR A 153 3.93 -9.50 -17.54
N LYS A 154 4.78 -10.23 -18.24
CA LYS A 154 6.12 -10.53 -17.75
C LYS A 154 6.93 -9.24 -17.68
N SER A 155 7.50 -8.96 -16.52
CA SER A 155 8.34 -7.78 -16.32
C SER A 155 9.69 -7.97 -17.01
N SER A 156 10.28 -6.90 -17.54
CA SER A 156 11.64 -6.92 -18.04
C SER A 156 12.63 -6.85 -16.86
N LYS A 157 13.83 -7.43 -17.02
CA LYS A 157 14.89 -7.33 -15.99
C LYS A 157 15.24 -5.88 -15.59
N LYS A 158 14.91 -4.90 -16.44
CA LYS A 158 15.14 -3.47 -16.21
C LYS A 158 14.18 -2.84 -15.21
N GLU A 159 13.04 -3.49 -14.94
CA GLU A 159 11.97 -2.98 -14.08
C GLU A 159 12.04 -3.54 -12.66
N LEU A 160 12.95 -4.46 -12.40
CA LEU A 160 13.21 -4.95 -11.05
C LEU A 160 14.00 -3.88 -10.29
N PRO A 161 13.53 -3.45 -9.12
CA PRO A 161 14.38 -2.66 -8.25
C PRO A 161 15.67 -3.46 -8.02
N SER A 162 16.82 -2.80 -8.16
CA SER A 162 18.09 -3.45 -7.84
C SER A 162 18.06 -3.89 -6.37
N MET A 163 18.77 -4.96 -6.01
CA MET A 163 18.90 -5.39 -4.61
C MET A 163 19.36 -4.23 -3.71
N ALA A 164 20.15 -3.29 -4.24
CA ALA A 164 20.55 -2.08 -3.55
C ALA A 164 19.35 -1.16 -3.24
N GLN A 165 18.40 -1.01 -4.15
CA GLN A 165 17.18 -0.22 -3.92
C GLN A 165 16.23 -0.88 -2.91
N LEU A 166 16.16 -2.22 -2.89
CA LEU A 166 15.40 -2.97 -1.90
C LEU A 166 16.00 -2.85 -0.50
N ILE A 167 17.34 -2.84 -0.40
CA ILE A 167 18.06 -2.64 0.87
C ILE A 167 17.89 -1.21 1.38
N ASP A 168 17.92 -0.23 0.49
CA ASP A 168 17.74 1.19 0.83
C ASP A 168 16.30 1.48 1.30
N MET A 169 15.31 0.86 0.64
CA MET A 169 13.91 0.92 1.08
C MET A 169 13.69 0.29 2.46
N SER A 170 14.39 -0.79 2.79
CA SER A 170 14.32 -1.42 4.12
C SER A 170 15.04 -0.63 5.21
N ARG A 171 15.99 0.24 4.84
CA ARG A 171 16.75 1.09 5.78
C ARG A 171 16.02 2.36 6.16
N SER A 172 15.22 2.92 5.25
CA SER A 172 14.42 4.11 5.51
C SER A 172 13.26 3.86 6.48
N ASP A 173 12.95 2.60 6.79
CA ASP A 173 11.91 2.22 7.75
C ASP A 173 12.43 2.14 9.20
N PHE A 174 13.75 2.42 9.44
CA PHE A 174 14.40 2.33 10.75
C PHE A 174 15.04 3.64 11.24
N GLU A 175 14.87 4.75 10.54
CA GLU A 175 15.24 6.12 10.98
C GLU A 175 13.97 6.97 11.22
#